data_cc327f75051e2953510006457405ffa7
#
_entry.id   cc327f75051e2953510006457405ffa7
#
_cell.length_a   1.000
_cell.length_b   1.000
_cell.length_c   1.000
_cell.angle_alpha   90.00
_cell.angle_beta   90.00
_cell.angle_gamma   90.00
#
_symmetry.space_group_name_H-M   'P 1'
#
loop_
_entity.id
_entity.type
_entity.pdbx_description
1 polymer ?
#
loop_
_entity_poly.entity_id
_entity_poly.type
_entity_poly.pdbx_seq_one_letter_code
_entity_poly.pdbx_strand_id
1 'polypeptide(L)'
;MRVSTAVNVPLPSKLSEDYLLTIIPTVVSNPIVKERIKKYYLSSVEYERKLYRTIISILAYIDKYRKGGHNPYTLAATSVYAGEIALSRIERRQPIFSQHIVSRSVDVAEYTIREQYGELFRSAVQSFLSQIENTE
;
A
#
# COMPACT_ATOMS: atom_id res chain seq x y z
N MET A 1 31.87 -17.99 1.24
CA MET A 1 31.23 -17.53 1.02
C MET A 1 30.85 -17.07 0.75
N ARG A 2 30.79 -17.08 0.82
CA ARG A 2 29.96 -16.60 0.45
C ARG A 2 29.57 -15.74 -0.03
N VAL A 3 29.78 -15.67 -0.12
CA VAL A 3 29.22 -14.93 -0.72
C VAL A 3 28.59 -14.52 -1.28
N SER A 4 28.59 -14.68 -1.37
CA SER A 4 27.80 -14.37 -1.97
C SER A 4 27.01 -14.23 -2.38
N THR A 5 26.99 -14.62 -2.37
CA THR A 5 26.19 -14.72 -2.84
C THR A 5 25.32 -14.24 -2.82
N ALA A 6 25.42 -14.33 -2.39
CA ALA A 6 24.59 -14.02 -2.35
C ALA A 6 24.07 -13.09 -2.67
N VAL A 7 24.42 -12.91 -2.79
CA VAL A 7 23.92 -12.17 -3.10
C VAL A 7 22.82 -11.88 -3.47
N ASN A 8 22.61 -12.29 -3.33
CA ASN A 8 21.71 -12.20 -3.59
C ASN A 8 20.77 -11.70 -3.79
N VAL A 9 20.84 -11.62 -3.82
CA VAL A 9 20.09 -11.35 -4.24
C VAL A 9 18.61 -11.16 -4.21
N PRO A 10 17.73 -11.71 -3.93
CA PRO A 10 16.29 -11.68 -3.81
C PRO A 10 15.78 -10.44 -3.13
N LEU A 11 16.63 -9.56 -2.88
CA LEU A 11 16.37 -8.35 -2.18
C LEU A 11 15.34 -7.44 -2.80
N PRO A 12 15.22 -7.32 -4.13
CA PRO A 12 14.29 -6.36 -4.72
C PRO A 12 12.86 -6.55 -4.28
N SER A 13 12.40 -7.77 -4.14
CA SER A 13 10.99 -7.99 -3.77
C SER A 13 10.72 -7.63 -2.32
N LYS A 14 11.73 -7.70 -1.47
CA LYS A 14 11.57 -7.32 -0.07
C LYS A 14 11.51 -5.81 0.10
N LEU A 15 12.20 -5.09 -0.78
CA LEU A 15 12.33 -3.65 -0.62
C LEU A 15 11.00 -2.92 -0.61
N SER A 16 10.02 -3.37 -1.39
CA SER A 16 8.70 -2.75 -1.36
C SER A 16 8.09 -2.79 0.01
N GLU A 17 8.14 -3.97 0.63
CA GLU A 17 7.52 -4.14 1.94
C GLU A 17 8.29 -3.39 3.03
N ASP A 18 9.62 -3.35 2.89
CA ASP A 18 10.45 -2.60 3.83
C ASP A 18 10.09 -1.13 3.84
N TYR A 19 9.82 -0.57 2.67
CA TYR A 19 9.46 0.85 2.57
C TYR A 19 8.13 1.16 3.24
N LEU A 20 7.25 0.18 3.39
CA LEU A 20 5.96 0.42 4.02
C LEU A 20 6.11 0.91 5.45
N LEU A 21 7.12 0.43 6.17
CA LEU A 21 7.34 0.83 7.55
C LEU A 21 7.72 2.30 7.67
N THR A 22 8.19 2.90 6.59
CA THR A 22 8.51 4.32 6.55
C THR A 22 7.37 5.13 5.94
N ILE A 23 6.77 4.61 4.87
CA ILE A 23 5.77 5.35 4.11
C ILE A 23 4.47 5.51 4.88
N ILE A 24 4.00 4.43 5.52
CA ILE A 24 2.74 4.50 6.26
C ILE A 24 2.78 5.58 7.35
N PRO A 25 3.80 5.60 8.24
CA PRO A 25 3.83 6.65 9.25
C PRO A 25 3.96 8.05 8.64
N THR A 26 4.66 8.17 7.52
CA THR A 26 4.83 9.46 6.85
C THR A 26 3.48 10.00 6.35
N VAL A 27 2.68 9.14 5.72
CA VAL A 27 1.36 9.55 5.24
C VAL A 27 0.44 9.86 6.43
N VAL A 28 0.48 9.04 7.46
CA VAL A 28 -0.35 9.21 8.64
C VAL A 28 -0.02 10.49 9.40
N SER A 29 1.23 10.98 9.30
CA SER A 29 1.62 12.21 9.97
C SER A 29 1.03 13.46 9.35
N ASN A 30 0.45 13.37 8.16
CA ASN A 30 -0.24 14.49 7.52
C ASN A 30 -1.41 14.93 8.41
N PRO A 31 -1.53 16.24 8.73
CA PRO A 31 -2.58 16.70 9.64
C PRO A 31 -4.00 16.37 9.18
N ILE A 32 -4.25 16.43 7.88
CA ILE A 32 -5.57 16.09 7.34
C ILE A 32 -5.86 14.62 7.58
N VAL A 33 -4.87 13.76 7.34
CA VAL A 33 -5.00 12.33 7.54
C VAL A 33 -5.28 12.01 9.01
N LYS A 34 -4.52 12.64 9.90
CA LYS A 34 -4.72 12.44 11.34
C LYS A 34 -6.14 12.76 11.78
N GLU A 35 -6.69 13.87 11.28
CA GLU A 35 -8.04 14.25 11.64
C GLU A 35 -9.07 13.26 11.12
N ARG A 36 -8.86 12.76 9.92
CA ARG A 36 -9.79 11.80 9.33
C ARG A 36 -9.75 10.45 10.02
N ILE A 37 -8.56 10.03 10.47
CA ILE A 37 -8.41 8.78 11.21
C ILE A 37 -9.27 8.82 12.47
N LYS A 38 -9.28 9.95 13.17
CA LYS A 38 -10.04 10.10 14.40
C LYS A 38 -11.54 9.87 14.23
N LYS A 39 -12.05 10.06 13.04
CA LYS A 39 -13.47 9.84 12.77
C LYS A 39 -13.86 8.37 12.82
N TYR A 40 -12.93 7.49 12.57
CA TYR A 40 -13.22 6.06 12.38
C TYR A 40 -12.47 5.13 13.33
N TYR A 41 -11.42 5.61 13.98
CA TYR A 41 -10.55 4.74 14.79
C TYR A 41 -10.22 5.38 16.11
N LEU A 42 -10.04 4.53 17.13
CA LEU A 42 -9.67 4.99 18.46
C LEU A 42 -8.22 5.48 18.49
N SER A 43 -7.36 4.93 17.64
CA SER A 43 -5.97 5.34 17.61
C SER A 43 -5.41 5.17 16.20
N SER A 44 -4.35 5.93 15.91
CA SER A 44 -3.69 5.80 14.62
C SER A 44 -2.95 4.47 14.51
N VAL A 45 -2.53 3.91 15.64
CA VAL A 45 -1.86 2.60 15.66
C VAL A 45 -2.80 1.51 15.14
N GLU A 46 -4.05 1.56 15.59
CA GLU A 46 -5.06 0.61 15.13
C GLU A 46 -5.25 0.71 13.62
N TYR A 47 -5.38 1.95 13.12
CA TYR A 47 -5.54 2.19 11.69
C TYR A 47 -4.34 1.69 10.90
N GLU A 48 -3.13 2.04 11.35
CA GLU A 48 -1.91 1.65 10.63
C GLU A 48 -1.76 0.13 10.55
N ARG A 49 -2.13 -0.56 11.62
CA ARG A 49 -2.07 -2.02 11.63
C ARG A 49 -3.03 -2.63 10.62
N LYS A 50 -4.25 -2.14 10.58
CA LYS A 50 -5.24 -2.61 9.62
C LYS A 50 -4.81 -2.32 8.19
N LEU A 51 -4.30 -1.11 7.98
CA LEU A 51 -3.82 -0.71 6.66
C LEU A 51 -2.67 -1.60 6.20
N TYR A 52 -1.70 -1.84 7.07
CA TYR A 52 -0.56 -2.68 6.73
C TYR A 52 -1.01 -4.09 6.34
N ARG A 53 -1.90 -4.70 7.11
CA ARG A 53 -2.40 -6.03 6.81
C ARG A 53 -3.12 -6.08 5.47
N THR A 54 -3.91 -5.06 5.20
CA THR A 54 -4.65 -4.99 3.94
C THR A 54 -3.68 -4.88 2.77
N ILE A 55 -2.65 -4.04 2.90
CA ILE A 55 -1.65 -3.88 1.86
C ILE A 55 -0.96 -5.21 1.56
N ILE A 56 -0.52 -5.91 2.60
CA ILE A 56 0.17 -7.18 2.41
C ILE A 56 -0.74 -8.20 1.71
N SER A 57 -2.01 -8.21 2.08
CA SER A 57 -2.97 -9.10 1.44
C SER A 57 -3.14 -8.80 -0.05
N ILE A 58 -3.20 -7.49 -0.40
CA ILE A 58 -3.32 -7.10 -1.79
C ILE A 58 -2.08 -7.48 -2.59
N LEU A 59 -0.90 -7.26 -2.00
CA LEU A 59 0.35 -7.57 -2.69
C LEU A 59 0.45 -9.04 -3.09
N ALA A 60 -0.22 -9.91 -2.33
CA ALA A 60 -0.21 -11.34 -2.64
C ALA A 60 -0.94 -11.66 -3.96
N TYR A 61 -1.79 -10.76 -4.43
CA TYR A 61 -2.52 -10.95 -5.69
C TYR A 61 -1.79 -10.40 -6.91
N ILE A 62 -0.61 -9.81 -6.70
CA ILE A 62 0.13 -9.22 -7.81
C ILE A 62 1.21 -10.18 -8.28
N ASP A 63 1.23 -10.41 -9.59
CA ASP A 63 2.23 -11.27 -10.22
C ASP A 63 3.64 -10.76 -9.89
N LYS A 64 4.50 -11.65 -9.43
CA LYS A 64 5.88 -11.33 -9.11
C LYS A 64 6.62 -10.66 -10.27
N TYR A 65 6.39 -11.16 -11.48
CA TYR A 65 7.09 -10.64 -12.66
C TYR A 65 6.68 -9.21 -12.96
N ARG A 66 5.43 -8.90 -12.73
CA ARG A 66 4.94 -7.54 -12.95
C ARG A 66 5.50 -6.58 -11.92
N LYS A 67 5.61 -7.03 -10.67
CA LYS A 67 6.20 -6.19 -9.62
C LYS A 67 7.67 -5.93 -9.88
N GLY A 68 8.37 -6.90 -10.42
CA GLY A 68 9.82 -6.84 -10.53
C GLY A 68 10.38 -5.76 -11.43
N GLY A 69 9.56 -5.21 -12.32
CA GLY A 69 10.01 -4.16 -13.21
C GLY A 69 9.86 -2.76 -12.68
N HIS A 70 9.39 -2.59 -11.45
CA HIS A 70 9.06 -1.29 -10.90
C HIS A 70 9.98 -0.88 -9.76
N ASN A 71 10.13 0.43 -9.58
CA ASN A 71 10.89 0.97 -8.46
C ASN A 71 10.20 0.57 -7.16
N PRO A 72 10.92 -0.07 -6.22
CA PRO A 72 10.29 -0.56 -4.99
C PRO A 72 9.64 0.53 -4.14
N TYR A 73 10.24 1.71 -4.11
CA TYR A 73 9.70 2.81 -3.31
C TYR A 73 8.38 3.32 -3.87
N THR A 74 8.32 3.55 -5.19
CA THR A 74 7.09 4.02 -5.80
C THR A 74 6.01 2.94 -5.75
N LEU A 75 6.42 1.68 -5.87
CA LEU A 75 5.49 0.57 -5.75
C LEU A 75 4.88 0.53 -4.35
N ALA A 76 5.70 0.73 -3.33
CA ALA A 76 5.22 0.77 -1.95
C ALA A 76 4.26 1.93 -1.73
N ALA A 77 4.57 3.11 -2.27
CA ALA A 77 3.69 4.26 -2.15
C ALA A 77 2.32 3.97 -2.77
N THR A 78 2.33 3.37 -3.97
CA THR A 78 1.08 3.02 -4.65
C THR A 78 0.31 1.97 -3.86
N SER A 79 1.00 1.02 -3.23
CA SER A 79 0.34 -0.02 -2.44
C SER A 79 -0.34 0.56 -1.20
N VAL A 80 0.20 1.65 -0.64
CA VAL A 80 -0.44 2.32 0.48
C VAL A 80 -1.77 2.93 0.04
N TYR A 81 -1.78 3.57 -1.12
CA TYR A 81 -3.03 4.09 -1.67
C TYR A 81 -4.02 2.96 -1.93
N ALA A 82 -3.56 1.87 -2.56
CA ALA A 82 -4.43 0.74 -2.88
C ALA A 82 -5.00 0.10 -1.61
N GLY A 83 -4.18 -0.01 -0.58
CA GLY A 83 -4.62 -0.55 0.70
C GLY A 83 -5.73 0.27 1.31
N GLU A 84 -5.61 1.60 1.26
CA GLU A 84 -6.66 2.46 1.82
C GLU A 84 -7.94 2.37 1.01
N ILE A 85 -7.85 2.29 -0.31
CA ILE A 85 -9.04 2.11 -1.15
C ILE A 85 -9.76 0.82 -0.75
N ALA A 86 -9.02 -0.28 -0.62
CA ALA A 86 -9.62 -1.56 -0.24
C ALA A 86 -10.22 -1.50 1.16
N LEU A 87 -9.47 -0.96 2.12
CA LEU A 87 -9.92 -0.89 3.50
C LEU A 87 -11.17 -0.03 3.64
N SER A 88 -11.22 1.09 2.92
CA SER A 88 -12.39 1.96 2.96
C SER A 88 -13.64 1.23 2.46
N ARG A 89 -13.49 0.40 1.45
CA ARG A 89 -14.62 -0.37 0.92
C ARG A 89 -15.08 -1.45 1.88
N ILE A 90 -14.12 -2.14 2.51
CA ILE A 90 -14.43 -3.16 3.50
C ILE A 90 -15.23 -2.53 4.65
N GLU A 91 -14.80 -1.37 5.11
CA GLU A 91 -15.40 -0.71 6.26
C GLU A 91 -16.55 0.23 5.88
N ARG A 92 -16.84 0.36 4.60
CA ARG A 92 -17.94 1.16 4.09
C ARG A 92 -17.88 2.60 4.56
N ARG A 93 -16.71 3.20 4.38
CA ARG A 93 -16.45 4.57 4.77
C ARG A 93 -15.72 5.30 3.66
N GLN A 94 -15.61 6.62 3.79
CA GLN A 94 -14.82 7.41 2.84
C GLN A 94 -13.34 7.11 3.00
N PRO A 95 -12.57 7.15 1.92
CA PRO A 95 -11.12 7.01 2.02
C PRO A 95 -10.54 8.11 2.90
N ILE A 96 -9.58 7.74 3.71
CA ILE A 96 -8.91 8.67 4.61
C ILE A 96 -7.97 9.59 3.86
N PHE A 97 -7.36 9.09 2.78
CA PHE A 97 -6.49 9.93 1.95
C PHE A 97 -6.62 9.54 0.48
N SER A 98 -6.15 10.44 -0.37
CA SER A 98 -6.22 10.31 -1.83
C SER A 98 -4.84 10.03 -2.40
N GLN A 99 -4.79 9.78 -3.71
CA GLN A 99 -3.52 9.69 -4.43
C GLN A 99 -2.69 10.94 -4.23
N HIS A 100 -3.34 12.10 -4.24
CA HIS A 100 -2.66 13.38 -4.11
C HIS A 100 -1.95 13.49 -2.77
N ILE A 101 -2.62 13.08 -1.70
CA ILE A 101 -2.03 13.15 -0.36
C ILE A 101 -0.83 12.21 -0.25
N VAL A 102 -0.94 10.99 -0.80
CA VAL A 102 0.20 10.07 -0.79
C VAL A 102 1.35 10.67 -1.58
N SER A 103 1.06 11.16 -2.78
CA SER A 103 2.06 11.77 -3.64
C SER A 103 2.85 12.87 -2.92
N ARG A 104 2.12 13.78 -2.27
CA ARG A 104 2.75 14.90 -1.56
C ARG A 104 3.52 14.43 -0.34
N SER A 105 3.00 13.45 0.36
CA SER A 105 3.61 12.99 1.61
C SER A 105 4.95 12.30 1.39
N VAL A 106 5.09 11.56 0.31
CA VAL A 106 6.29 10.74 0.08
C VAL A 106 7.08 11.15 -1.16
N ASP A 107 6.72 12.28 -1.75
CA ASP A 107 7.45 12.85 -2.90
C ASP A 107 7.55 11.88 -4.07
N VAL A 108 6.43 11.27 -4.43
CA VAL A 108 6.29 10.45 -5.63
C VAL A 108 5.26 11.14 -6.52
N ALA A 109 5.53 11.24 -7.81
CA ALA A 109 4.62 11.91 -8.73
C ALA A 109 3.25 11.25 -8.70
N GLU A 110 2.20 12.08 -8.64
CA GLU A 110 0.83 11.57 -8.63
C GLU A 110 0.54 10.75 -9.88
N TYR A 111 1.09 11.16 -11.01
CA TYR A 111 0.95 10.42 -12.25
C TYR A 111 1.48 8.99 -12.11
N THR A 112 2.62 8.83 -11.45
CA THR A 112 3.22 7.52 -11.26
C THR A 112 2.31 6.62 -10.41
N ILE A 113 1.75 7.17 -9.33
CA ILE A 113 0.84 6.43 -8.48
C ILE A 113 -0.39 6.01 -9.27
N ARG A 114 -0.95 6.91 -10.04
CA ARG A 114 -2.16 6.63 -10.83
C ARG A 114 -1.90 5.54 -11.87
N GLU A 115 -0.77 5.61 -12.57
CA GLU A 115 -0.43 4.64 -13.58
C GLU A 115 -0.21 3.25 -12.97
N GLN A 116 0.57 3.19 -11.91
CA GLN A 116 0.83 1.91 -11.25
C GLN A 116 -0.43 1.32 -10.65
N TYR A 117 -1.28 2.17 -10.09
CA TYR A 117 -2.54 1.67 -9.53
C TYR A 117 -3.37 1.01 -10.63
N GLY A 118 -3.54 1.69 -11.77
CA GLY A 118 -4.32 1.15 -12.87
C GLY A 118 -3.73 -0.13 -13.44
N GLU A 119 -2.41 -0.18 -13.54
CA GLU A 119 -1.70 -1.30 -14.16
C GLU A 119 -1.62 -2.54 -13.28
N LEU A 120 -1.35 -2.35 -12.00
CA LEU A 120 -1.03 -3.46 -11.11
C LEU A 120 -2.05 -3.69 -10.00
N PHE A 121 -2.57 -2.62 -9.43
CA PHE A 121 -3.29 -2.76 -8.16
C PHE A 121 -4.80 -2.84 -8.30
N ARG A 122 -5.37 -2.23 -9.33
CA ARG A 122 -6.84 -2.22 -9.45
C ARG A 122 -7.43 -3.63 -9.46
N SER A 123 -6.89 -4.50 -10.29
CA SER A 123 -7.39 -5.86 -10.37
C SER A 123 -7.08 -6.65 -9.10
N ALA A 124 -5.92 -6.38 -8.48
CA ALA A 124 -5.57 -7.04 -7.22
C ALA A 124 -6.54 -6.66 -6.10
N VAL A 125 -6.91 -5.37 -6.04
CA VAL A 125 -7.88 -4.90 -5.07
C VAL A 125 -9.22 -5.58 -5.30
N GLN A 126 -9.66 -5.67 -6.55
CA GLN A 126 -10.91 -6.33 -6.87
C GLN A 126 -10.92 -7.80 -6.49
N SER A 127 -9.82 -8.50 -6.78
CA SER A 127 -9.69 -9.90 -6.41
C SER A 127 -9.73 -10.10 -4.91
N PHE A 128 -9.02 -9.24 -4.18
CA PHE A 128 -8.98 -9.30 -2.73
C PHE A 128 -10.38 -9.07 -2.13
N LEU A 129 -11.08 -8.05 -2.62
CA LEU A 129 -12.41 -7.73 -2.11
C LEU A 129 -13.42 -8.84 -2.44
N SER A 130 -13.31 -9.43 -3.62
CA SER A 130 -14.17 -10.54 -3.99
C SER A 130 -13.97 -11.74 -3.07
N GLN A 131 -12.72 -12.00 -2.71
CA GLN A 131 -12.41 -13.11 -1.82
C GLN A 131 -13.04 -12.90 -0.45
N ILE A 132 -13.00 -11.68 0.05
CA ILE A 132 -13.59 -11.35 1.34
C ILE A 132 -15.11 -11.56 1.29
N GLU A 133 -15.77 -11.08 0.23
CA GLU A 133 -17.21 -11.24 0.08
C GLU A 133 -17.61 -12.70 0.03
N ASN A 134 -16.83 -13.51 -0.69
CA ASN A 134 -17.14 -14.92 -0.83
C ASN A 134 -16.95 -15.70 0.47
N THR A 135 -16.15 -15.17 1.39
CA THR A 135 -15.89 -15.80 2.67
C THR A 135 -17.02 -15.54 3.66
N GLU A 136 -17.73 -14.46 3.47
CA GLU A 136 -18.85 -14.12 4.32
C GLU A 136 -20.11 -14.82 3.88
#